data_9053cf45e3526bcdabde0b570220871b
#
_entry.id   9053cf45e3526bcdabde0b570220871b
#
_cell.length_a   1.000
_cell.length_b   1.000
_cell.length_c   1.000
_cell.angle_alpha   90.00
_cell.angle_beta   90.00
_cell.angle_gamma   90.00
#
_symmetry.space_group_name_H-M   'P 1'
#
loop_
_entity.id
_entity.type
_entity.pdbx_description
1 polymer ?
#
loop_
_entity_poly.entity_id
_entity_poly.type
_entity_poly.pdbx_seq_one_letter_code
_entity_poly.pdbx_strand_id
1 'polypeptide(L)'
;MAVTAVMSAFLSNTGTAAALLPVVVGICAVAKIPASRQLMPLAFAAGIGGIITMVGTPPNIIVNGALSKAGIEPFGFFEFAWIGIPLTVATIAFMMFIGKHFLPKHQITDVGDVEQEVAAEDISNDPKKQLYSGLILLTVIVLMILGDPLKSIGINLPLSLVAVMGALACVLTGCLEEKQAYTSIDWVTIFLFAGMMPVAGAMDKSGAGQLIADSVLGVMGSDPSPYFATAVLFLLSCVMTQFMSNTASSALLAPIGIAIAKGMGADPHAVLMAIGVAASCAFGTPVGTPPNTLVLGPGQYKFMDYVKAGVPLVVVCFIVSILIIPMVWPFFPGK
;
A
#
# COMPACT_ATOMS: atom_id res chain seq x y z
N MET A 1 -1.11 16.44 1.35
CA MET A 1 -0.19 15.29 1.21
C MET A 1 0.31 14.73 2.54
N ALA A 2 0.95 15.50 3.42
CA ALA A 2 1.44 14.96 4.70
C ALA A 2 0.30 14.39 5.56
N VAL A 3 -0.77 15.14 5.77
CA VAL A 3 -1.97 14.67 6.49
C VAL A 3 -2.57 13.42 5.83
N THR A 4 -2.69 13.42 4.52
CA THR A 4 -3.19 12.28 3.74
C THR A 4 -2.34 11.03 3.97
N ALA A 5 -1.01 11.16 3.90
CA ALA A 5 -0.10 10.04 4.12
C ALA A 5 -0.19 9.48 5.55
N VAL A 6 -0.25 10.35 6.56
CA VAL A 6 -0.43 9.92 7.95
C VAL A 6 -1.77 9.20 8.16
N MET A 7 -2.86 9.72 7.61
CA MET A 7 -4.16 9.06 7.68
C MET A 7 -4.13 7.71 6.96
N SER A 8 -3.55 7.65 5.76
CA SER A 8 -3.49 6.43 4.96
C SER A 8 -2.58 5.34 5.56
N ALA A 9 -1.67 5.71 6.45
CA ALA A 9 -0.87 4.74 7.19
C ALA A 9 -1.72 3.81 8.08
N PHE A 10 -2.90 4.27 8.51
CA PHE A 10 -3.77 3.54 9.43
C PHE A 10 -5.17 3.26 8.85
N LEU A 11 -5.55 3.99 7.80
CA LEU A 11 -6.80 3.81 7.07
C LEU A 11 -6.50 3.26 5.67
N SER A 12 -7.50 2.70 5.00
CA SER A 12 -7.31 2.30 3.60
C SER A 12 -6.98 3.49 2.71
N ASN A 13 -6.14 3.28 1.69
CA ASN A 13 -5.78 4.32 0.72
C ASN A 13 -7.03 4.94 0.06
N THR A 14 -7.99 4.10 -0.30
CA THR A 14 -9.25 4.53 -0.94
C THR A 14 -10.11 5.34 0.02
N GLY A 15 -10.33 4.86 1.24
CA GLY A 15 -11.11 5.58 2.25
C GLY A 15 -10.49 6.93 2.61
N THR A 16 -9.17 6.99 2.74
CA THR A 16 -8.46 8.26 2.98
C THR A 16 -8.62 9.24 1.82
N ALA A 17 -8.48 8.77 0.58
CA ALA A 17 -8.65 9.62 -0.60
C ALA A 17 -10.09 10.11 -0.73
N ALA A 18 -11.09 9.22 -0.53
CA ALA A 18 -12.51 9.56 -0.57
C ALA A 18 -12.89 10.61 0.49
N ALA A 19 -12.47 10.40 1.73
CA ALA A 19 -12.78 11.31 2.83
C ALA A 19 -12.16 12.71 2.66
N LEU A 20 -10.95 12.79 2.08
CA LEU A 20 -10.25 14.07 1.90
C LEU A 20 -10.56 14.76 0.57
N LEU A 21 -11.11 14.06 -0.41
CA LEU A 21 -11.42 14.61 -1.74
C LEU A 21 -12.33 15.84 -1.65
N PRO A 22 -13.53 15.81 -1.01
CA PRO A 22 -14.40 16.98 -0.90
C PRO A 22 -13.74 18.11 -0.11
N VAL A 23 -12.96 17.80 0.92
CA VAL A 23 -12.23 18.80 1.70
C VAL A 23 -11.21 19.54 0.83
N VAL A 24 -10.45 18.80 0.02
CA VAL A 24 -9.46 19.39 -0.90
C VAL A 24 -10.14 20.21 -1.98
N VAL A 25 -11.25 19.74 -2.56
CA VAL A 25 -12.03 20.49 -3.55
C VAL A 25 -12.57 21.78 -2.94
N GLY A 26 -13.15 21.73 -1.74
CA GLY A 26 -13.64 22.90 -1.01
C GLY A 26 -12.54 23.93 -0.75
N ILE A 27 -11.37 23.49 -0.28
CA ILE A 27 -10.21 24.37 -0.08
C ILE A 27 -9.77 25.00 -1.41
N CYS A 28 -9.72 24.23 -2.48
CA CYS A 28 -9.32 24.74 -3.79
C CYS A 28 -10.30 25.80 -4.32
N ALA A 29 -11.61 25.61 -4.12
CA ALA A 29 -12.64 26.57 -4.50
C ALA A 29 -12.47 27.90 -3.75
N VAL A 30 -12.32 27.86 -2.43
CA VAL A 30 -12.11 29.06 -1.60
C VAL A 30 -10.80 29.77 -1.96
N ALA A 31 -9.72 29.00 -2.14
CA ALA A 31 -8.40 29.53 -2.47
C ALA A 31 -8.23 29.93 -3.94
N LYS A 32 -9.23 29.65 -4.80
CA LYS A 32 -9.17 29.87 -6.25
C LYS A 32 -7.99 29.17 -6.92
N ILE A 33 -7.64 27.96 -6.44
CA ILE A 33 -6.57 27.12 -6.96
C ILE A 33 -7.20 26.02 -7.82
N PRO A 34 -6.64 25.65 -8.99
CA PRO A 34 -7.12 24.53 -9.76
C PRO A 34 -7.08 23.23 -8.96
N ALA A 35 -8.22 22.58 -8.75
CA ALA A 35 -8.29 21.33 -7.98
C ALA A 35 -7.49 20.20 -8.63
N SER A 36 -7.37 20.17 -9.96
CA SER A 36 -6.50 19.25 -10.69
C SER A 36 -5.03 19.30 -10.26
N ARG A 37 -4.56 20.37 -9.61
CA ARG A 37 -3.22 20.44 -9.06
C ARG A 37 -3.08 19.80 -7.68
N GLN A 38 -4.18 19.50 -7.00
CA GLN A 38 -4.18 18.99 -5.64
C GLN A 38 -4.71 17.56 -5.54
N LEU A 39 -5.61 17.15 -6.44
CA LEU A 39 -6.28 15.85 -6.37
C LEU A 39 -5.34 14.68 -6.72
N MET A 40 -4.50 14.79 -7.76
CA MET A 40 -3.50 13.75 -8.06
C MET A 40 -2.45 13.62 -6.94
N PRO A 41 -1.88 14.73 -6.39
CA PRO A 41 -1.08 14.67 -5.18
C PRO A 41 -1.77 14.03 -3.97
N LEU A 42 -3.08 14.23 -3.82
CA LEU A 42 -3.88 13.56 -2.79
C LEU A 42 -3.88 12.04 -2.97
N ALA A 43 -4.19 11.56 -4.20
CA ALA A 43 -4.21 10.15 -4.51
C ALA A 43 -2.83 9.48 -4.34
N PHE A 44 -1.76 10.14 -4.79
CA PHE A 44 -0.40 9.64 -4.64
C PHE A 44 0.05 9.61 -3.17
N ALA A 45 -0.33 10.62 -2.39
CA ALA A 45 -0.05 10.65 -0.95
C ALA A 45 -0.81 9.56 -0.19
N ALA A 46 -2.05 9.25 -0.60
CA ALA A 46 -2.79 8.13 -0.04
C ALA A 46 -2.11 6.78 -0.37
N GLY A 47 -1.68 6.57 -1.62
CA GLY A 47 -0.99 5.35 -2.03
C GLY A 47 0.33 5.12 -1.28
N ILE A 48 1.18 6.15 -1.21
CA ILE A 48 2.49 6.02 -0.57
C ILE A 48 2.39 5.98 0.96
N GLY A 49 1.43 6.69 1.55
CA GLY A 49 1.21 6.70 2.99
C GLY A 49 0.82 5.34 3.54
N GLY A 50 0.09 4.54 2.77
CA GLY A 50 -0.26 3.17 3.13
C GLY A 50 0.95 2.25 3.31
N ILE A 51 2.13 2.58 2.76
CA ILE A 51 3.34 1.79 2.94
C ILE A 51 3.92 1.92 4.36
N ILE A 52 3.58 2.97 5.12
CA ILE A 52 4.22 3.29 6.40
C ILE A 52 3.97 2.22 7.47
N THR A 53 2.81 1.57 7.45
CA THR A 53 2.48 0.51 8.43
C THR A 53 2.09 -0.78 7.74
N MET A 54 2.12 -1.88 8.47
CA MET A 54 1.75 -3.19 7.93
C MET A 54 0.30 -3.23 7.43
N VAL A 55 -0.63 -2.49 8.05
CA VAL A 55 -2.07 -2.53 7.72
C VAL A 55 -2.51 -1.45 6.74
N GLY A 56 -1.66 -0.47 6.43
CA GLY A 56 -2.04 0.67 5.60
C GLY A 56 -2.37 0.29 4.15
N THR A 57 -1.76 -0.80 3.63
CA THR A 57 -2.03 -1.28 2.27
C THR A 57 -1.96 -2.81 2.17
N PRO A 58 -2.82 -3.48 1.37
CA PRO A 58 -2.85 -4.93 1.24
C PRO A 58 -1.53 -5.59 0.85
N PRO A 59 -0.69 -5.05 -0.04
CA PRO A 59 0.63 -5.61 -0.36
C PRO A 59 1.50 -5.90 0.86
N ASN A 60 1.49 -5.03 1.87
CA ASN A 60 2.28 -5.21 3.09
C ASN A 60 1.84 -6.46 3.87
N ILE A 61 0.53 -6.66 3.97
CA ILE A 61 -0.06 -7.84 4.64
C ILE A 61 0.30 -9.11 3.86
N ILE A 62 0.28 -9.05 2.53
CA ILE A 62 0.55 -10.20 1.65
C ILE A 62 2.01 -10.64 1.75
N VAL A 63 2.96 -9.72 1.61
CA VAL A 63 4.39 -10.08 1.72
C VAL A 63 4.71 -10.58 3.13
N ASN A 64 4.09 -10.02 4.16
CA ASN A 64 4.24 -10.48 5.54
C ASN A 64 3.68 -11.89 5.76
N GLY A 65 2.49 -12.16 5.20
CA GLY A 65 1.88 -13.49 5.21
C GLY A 65 2.69 -14.52 4.43
N ALA A 66 3.36 -14.14 3.34
CA ALA A 66 4.24 -15.02 2.57
C ALA A 66 5.49 -15.42 3.37
N LEU A 67 6.12 -14.48 4.10
CA LEU A 67 7.23 -14.78 5.01
C LEU A 67 6.81 -15.78 6.09
N SER A 68 5.72 -15.50 6.79
CA SER A 68 5.19 -16.35 7.86
C SER A 68 4.96 -17.78 7.39
N LYS A 69 4.41 -17.97 6.17
CA LYS A 69 4.21 -19.28 5.60
C LYS A 69 5.47 -20.02 5.22
N ALA A 70 6.49 -19.28 4.77
CA ALA A 70 7.79 -19.83 4.46
C ALA A 70 8.60 -20.21 5.74
N GLY A 71 8.00 -20.02 6.93
CA GLY A 71 8.65 -20.25 8.22
C GLY A 71 9.72 -19.20 8.55
N ILE A 72 9.61 -18.02 7.93
CA ILE A 72 10.51 -16.88 8.12
C ILE A 72 9.81 -15.88 9.03
N GLU A 73 10.56 -15.20 9.90
CA GLU A 73 9.99 -14.20 10.81
C GLU A 73 9.31 -13.08 10.01
N PRO A 74 8.04 -12.76 10.28
CA PRO A 74 7.35 -11.69 9.56
C PRO A 74 7.82 -10.32 10.03
N PHE A 75 7.64 -9.29 9.19
CA PHE A 75 7.90 -7.90 9.56
C PHE A 75 7.04 -7.44 10.73
N GLY A 76 7.61 -6.60 11.59
CA GLY A 76 6.89 -5.90 12.65
C GLY A 76 5.93 -4.84 12.09
N PHE A 77 4.98 -4.39 12.94
CA PHE A 77 3.93 -3.45 12.53
C PHE A 77 4.45 -2.15 11.92
N PHE A 78 5.46 -1.54 12.53
CA PHE A 78 6.09 -0.29 12.05
C PHE A 78 7.38 -0.51 11.26
N GLU A 79 7.76 -1.73 10.99
CA GLU A 79 9.00 -2.00 10.27
C GLU A 79 8.95 -1.43 8.85
N PHE A 80 7.77 -1.40 8.26
CA PHE A 80 7.52 -0.73 6.97
C PHE A 80 7.79 0.79 7.00
N ALA A 81 7.77 1.42 8.17
CA ALA A 81 8.04 2.86 8.31
C ALA A 81 9.45 3.24 7.90
N TRP A 82 10.43 2.33 8.06
CA TRP A 82 11.81 2.57 7.65
C TRP A 82 11.96 2.90 6.16
N ILE A 83 11.10 2.37 5.32
CA ILE A 83 11.05 2.71 3.90
C ILE A 83 9.88 3.63 3.57
N GLY A 84 8.73 3.48 4.22
CA GLY A 84 7.52 4.24 3.95
C GLY A 84 7.65 5.73 4.24
N ILE A 85 8.32 6.10 5.33
CA ILE A 85 8.56 7.52 5.67
C ILE A 85 9.50 8.19 4.65
N PRO A 86 10.68 7.64 4.33
CA PRO A 86 11.53 8.20 3.27
C PRO A 86 10.83 8.34 1.92
N LEU A 87 10.04 7.34 1.52
CA LEU A 87 9.27 7.40 0.28
C LEU A 87 8.20 8.49 0.31
N THR A 88 7.52 8.66 1.45
CA THR A 88 6.54 9.73 1.64
C THR A 88 7.19 11.10 1.52
N VAL A 89 8.33 11.32 2.18
CA VAL A 89 9.08 12.57 2.09
C VAL A 89 9.55 12.82 0.66
N ALA A 90 10.12 11.82 0.00
CA ALA A 90 10.57 11.92 -1.39
C ALA A 90 9.40 12.23 -2.35
N THR A 91 8.23 11.60 -2.14
CA THR A 91 7.02 11.86 -2.93
C THR A 91 6.52 13.29 -2.75
N ILE A 92 6.45 13.77 -1.50
CA ILE A 92 6.05 15.15 -1.21
C ILE A 92 7.02 16.13 -1.85
N ALA A 93 8.32 15.92 -1.68
CA ALA A 93 9.36 16.76 -2.28
C ALA A 93 9.27 16.75 -3.82
N PHE A 94 9.14 15.56 -4.42
CA PHE A 94 8.98 15.43 -5.86
C PHE A 94 7.75 16.21 -6.36
N MET A 95 6.58 16.05 -5.73
CA MET A 95 5.36 16.72 -6.16
C MET A 95 5.43 18.23 -5.96
N MET A 96 6.10 18.72 -4.91
CA MET A 96 6.28 20.15 -4.66
C MET A 96 7.21 20.82 -5.68
N PHE A 97 8.31 20.18 -6.03
CA PHE A 97 9.36 20.81 -6.86
C PHE A 97 9.23 20.46 -8.35
N ILE A 98 8.95 19.21 -8.67
CA ILE A 98 8.98 18.67 -10.04
C ILE A 98 7.57 18.35 -10.52
N GLY A 99 6.80 17.55 -9.79
CA GLY A 99 5.50 17.00 -10.18
C GLY A 99 4.47 18.08 -10.54
N LYS A 100 4.48 19.22 -9.83
CA LYS A 100 3.60 20.36 -10.09
C LYS A 100 3.65 20.87 -11.53
N HIS A 101 4.75 20.64 -12.26
CA HIS A 101 4.92 21.09 -13.64
C HIS A 101 4.22 20.17 -14.65
N PHE A 102 3.99 18.91 -14.27
CA PHE A 102 3.31 17.91 -15.09
C PHE A 102 1.79 17.88 -14.89
N LEU A 103 1.29 18.53 -13.82
CA LEU A 103 -0.12 18.54 -13.50
C LEU A 103 -0.89 19.53 -14.39
N PRO A 104 -2.06 19.13 -14.95
CA PRO A 104 -2.92 20.03 -15.71
C PRO A 104 -3.50 21.12 -14.82
N LYS A 105 -3.99 22.21 -15.45
CA LYS A 105 -4.57 23.37 -14.77
C LYS A 105 -6.06 23.48 -15.10
N HIS A 106 -6.83 22.44 -14.77
CA HIS A 106 -8.28 22.48 -14.95
C HIS A 106 -8.93 23.07 -13.69
N GLN A 107 -9.80 24.06 -13.87
CA GLN A 107 -10.68 24.54 -12.80
C GLN A 107 -11.91 23.66 -12.78
N ILE A 108 -12.29 23.16 -11.61
CA ILE A 108 -13.59 22.50 -11.45
C ILE A 108 -14.64 23.60 -11.43
N THR A 109 -15.52 23.58 -12.42
CA THR A 109 -16.62 24.56 -12.57
C THR A 109 -17.86 24.18 -11.78
N ASP A 110 -18.00 22.90 -11.40
CA ASP A 110 -19.17 22.41 -10.65
C ASP A 110 -18.72 21.56 -9.46
N VAL A 111 -18.88 22.10 -8.26
CA VAL A 111 -18.61 21.41 -6.99
C VAL A 111 -19.74 20.43 -6.66
N GLY A 112 -20.94 20.68 -7.19
CA GLY A 112 -22.13 19.88 -6.91
C GLY A 112 -22.08 18.45 -7.41
N ASP A 113 -21.43 18.19 -8.54
CA ASP A 113 -21.28 16.82 -9.08
C ASP A 113 -20.32 15.98 -8.23
N VAL A 114 -19.29 16.61 -7.65
CA VAL A 114 -18.32 15.93 -6.76
C VAL A 114 -18.95 15.60 -5.40
N GLU A 115 -19.80 16.48 -4.88
CA GLU A 115 -20.53 16.24 -3.63
C GLU A 115 -21.54 15.09 -3.79
N GLN A 116 -22.16 14.90 -4.95
CA GLN A 116 -23.10 13.81 -5.21
C GLN A 116 -22.41 12.44 -5.37
N GLU A 117 -21.24 12.38 -5.98
CA GLU A 117 -20.46 11.12 -6.08
C GLU A 117 -19.91 10.68 -4.71
N VAL A 118 -19.53 11.62 -3.85
CA VAL A 118 -18.95 11.32 -2.52
C VAL A 118 -20.03 11.19 -1.44
N ALA A 119 -21.18 11.86 -1.59
CA ALA A 119 -22.32 11.73 -0.66
C ALA A 119 -23.02 10.35 -0.69
N ALA A 120 -22.61 9.47 -1.61
CA ALA A 120 -23.08 8.07 -1.63
C ALA A 120 -22.45 7.21 -0.52
N GLU A 121 -21.43 7.66 0.17
CA GLU A 121 -20.96 7.03 1.41
C GLU A 121 -21.76 7.61 2.60
N ASP A 122 -22.50 6.76 3.31
CA ASP A 122 -23.28 7.09 4.52
C ASP A 122 -22.37 7.58 5.65
N ILE A 123 -21.95 8.84 5.58
CA ILE A 123 -21.20 9.48 6.67
C ILE A 123 -22.19 9.80 7.79
N SER A 124 -22.11 9.06 8.88
CA SER A 124 -22.92 9.34 10.07
C SER A 124 -22.55 10.72 10.66
N ASN A 125 -23.52 11.62 10.69
CA ASN A 125 -23.40 12.92 11.35
C ASN A 125 -23.64 12.86 12.87
N ASP A 126 -23.75 11.66 13.47
CA ASP A 126 -23.91 11.50 14.91
C ASP A 126 -22.57 11.66 15.64
N PRO A 127 -22.39 12.71 16.46
CA PRO A 127 -21.14 12.97 17.16
C PRO A 127 -20.70 11.83 18.10
N LYS A 128 -21.66 11.06 18.62
CA LYS A 128 -21.37 9.91 19.49
C LYS A 128 -20.77 8.76 18.70
N LYS A 129 -21.32 8.47 17.52
CA LYS A 129 -20.79 7.43 16.63
C LYS A 129 -19.39 7.80 16.14
N GLN A 130 -19.16 9.06 15.80
CA GLN A 130 -17.83 9.56 15.41
C GLN A 130 -16.82 9.42 16.55
N LEU A 131 -17.20 9.77 17.78
CA LEU A 131 -16.33 9.62 18.94
C LEU A 131 -16.01 8.13 19.21
N TYR A 132 -17.02 7.26 19.21
CA TYR A 132 -16.80 5.82 19.45
C TYR A 132 -15.94 5.18 18.37
N SER A 133 -16.17 5.47 17.09
CA SER A 133 -15.35 4.94 16.00
C SER A 133 -13.90 5.42 16.12
N GLY A 134 -13.68 6.70 16.46
CA GLY A 134 -12.35 7.24 16.71
C GLY A 134 -11.64 6.58 17.88
N LEU A 135 -12.35 6.34 19.01
CA LEU A 135 -11.79 5.66 20.18
C LEU A 135 -11.48 4.19 19.89
N ILE A 136 -12.35 3.49 19.16
CA ILE A 136 -12.11 2.09 18.77
C ILE A 136 -10.87 2.02 17.87
N LEU A 137 -10.79 2.88 16.84
CA LEU A 137 -9.64 2.93 15.95
C LEU A 137 -8.34 3.20 16.72
N LEU A 138 -8.34 4.20 17.60
CA LEU A 138 -7.17 4.51 18.43
C LEU A 138 -6.77 3.33 19.30
N THR A 139 -7.75 2.66 19.94
CA THR A 139 -7.51 1.49 20.80
C THR A 139 -6.91 0.34 19.98
N VAL A 140 -7.43 0.06 18.79
CA VAL A 140 -6.91 -0.97 17.88
C VAL A 140 -5.47 -0.66 17.50
N ILE A 141 -5.18 0.59 17.09
CA ILE A 141 -3.81 1.01 16.75
C ILE A 141 -2.87 0.83 17.93
N VAL A 142 -3.26 1.29 19.12
CA VAL A 142 -2.44 1.16 20.34
C VAL A 142 -2.17 -0.31 20.67
N LEU A 143 -3.19 -1.18 20.58
CA LEU A 143 -3.02 -2.61 20.83
C LEU A 143 -2.13 -3.28 19.78
N MET A 144 -2.22 -2.87 18.52
CA MET A 144 -1.33 -3.36 17.47
C MET A 144 0.13 -2.94 17.70
N ILE A 145 0.36 -1.71 18.16
CA ILE A 145 1.69 -1.21 18.53
C ILE A 145 2.27 -1.95 19.73
N LEU A 146 1.41 -2.23 20.72
CA LEU A 146 1.81 -2.92 21.94
C LEU A 146 1.95 -4.44 21.78
N GLY A 147 1.59 -5.00 20.62
CA GLY A 147 1.62 -6.44 20.34
C GLY A 147 2.98 -7.08 20.61
N ASP A 148 4.07 -6.49 20.10
CA ASP A 148 5.43 -6.99 20.31
C ASP A 148 5.90 -6.82 21.76
N PRO A 149 5.76 -5.66 22.43
CA PRO A 149 6.01 -5.51 23.86
C PRO A 149 5.19 -6.47 24.75
N LEU A 150 3.91 -6.68 24.45
CA LEU A 150 3.04 -7.57 25.20
C LEU A 150 3.45 -9.04 25.07
N LYS A 151 3.95 -9.45 23.91
CA LYS A 151 4.49 -10.79 23.67
C LYS A 151 5.68 -11.08 24.58
N SER A 152 6.53 -10.09 24.89
CA SER A 152 7.67 -10.24 25.77
C SER A 152 7.29 -10.52 27.23
N ILE A 153 6.08 -10.15 27.66
CA ILE A 153 5.53 -10.43 29.00
C ILE A 153 4.54 -11.59 29.01
N GLY A 154 4.50 -12.40 27.93
CA GLY A 154 3.71 -13.62 27.83
C GLY A 154 2.27 -13.42 27.32
N ILE A 155 1.87 -12.20 26.93
CA ILE A 155 0.55 -11.90 26.34
C ILE A 155 0.69 -11.91 24.82
N ASN A 156 0.23 -12.99 24.20
CA ASN A 156 0.25 -13.11 22.74
C ASN A 156 -1.06 -12.54 22.14
N LEU A 157 -1.00 -11.32 21.61
CA LEU A 157 -2.09 -10.67 20.89
C LEU A 157 -1.76 -10.60 19.39
N PRO A 158 -2.14 -11.62 18.60
CA PRO A 158 -1.91 -11.56 17.16
C PRO A 158 -2.72 -10.40 16.55
N LEU A 159 -2.12 -9.71 15.58
CA LEU A 159 -2.70 -8.55 14.91
C LEU A 159 -4.08 -8.84 14.32
N SER A 160 -4.29 -10.06 13.81
CA SER A 160 -5.60 -10.51 13.31
C SER A 160 -6.69 -10.52 14.39
N LEU A 161 -6.34 -10.94 15.61
CA LEU A 161 -7.29 -10.93 16.73
C LEU A 161 -7.68 -9.49 17.10
N VAL A 162 -6.70 -8.59 17.21
CA VAL A 162 -6.93 -7.17 17.52
C VAL A 162 -7.82 -6.52 16.45
N ALA A 163 -7.56 -6.80 15.17
CA ALA A 163 -8.37 -6.28 14.07
C ALA A 163 -9.83 -6.77 14.14
N VAL A 164 -10.03 -8.08 14.36
CA VAL A 164 -11.38 -8.66 14.49
C VAL A 164 -12.11 -8.10 15.71
N MET A 165 -11.44 -7.95 16.85
CA MET A 165 -12.04 -7.33 18.04
C MET A 165 -12.46 -5.87 17.77
N GLY A 166 -11.66 -5.11 17.05
CA GLY A 166 -12.00 -3.75 16.64
C GLY A 166 -13.23 -3.69 15.72
N ALA A 167 -13.29 -4.57 14.73
CA ALA A 167 -14.44 -4.67 13.84
C ALA A 167 -15.73 -5.05 14.61
N LEU A 168 -15.65 -6.03 15.51
CA LEU A 168 -16.78 -6.40 16.38
C LEU A 168 -17.21 -5.25 17.29
N ALA A 169 -16.26 -4.50 17.87
CA ALA A 169 -16.56 -3.34 18.69
C ALA A 169 -17.33 -2.27 17.89
N CYS A 170 -16.98 -2.02 16.63
CA CYS A 170 -17.71 -1.08 15.78
C CYS A 170 -19.18 -1.51 15.56
N VAL A 171 -19.44 -2.80 15.38
CA VAL A 171 -20.80 -3.32 15.21
C VAL A 171 -21.56 -3.29 16.54
N LEU A 172 -20.96 -3.76 17.63
CA LEU A 172 -21.61 -3.83 18.96
C LEU A 172 -21.94 -2.44 19.53
N THR A 173 -21.13 -1.43 19.22
CA THR A 173 -21.40 -0.04 19.63
C THR A 173 -22.38 0.69 18.71
N GLY A 174 -22.82 0.05 17.62
CA GLY A 174 -23.72 0.64 16.63
C GLY A 174 -23.08 1.72 15.76
N CYS A 175 -21.74 1.78 15.73
CA CYS A 175 -21.02 2.65 14.78
C CYS A 175 -21.22 2.21 13.34
N LEU A 176 -21.30 0.89 13.12
CA LEU A 176 -21.59 0.25 11.84
C LEU A 176 -22.75 -0.72 11.98
N GLU A 177 -23.64 -0.76 11.00
CA GLU A 177 -24.61 -1.83 10.87
C GLU A 177 -23.91 -3.11 10.39
N GLU A 178 -24.44 -4.28 10.77
CA GLU A 178 -23.90 -5.58 10.36
C GLU A 178 -23.72 -5.68 8.85
N LYS A 179 -24.72 -5.24 8.08
CA LYS A 179 -24.67 -5.23 6.61
C LYS A 179 -23.54 -4.37 6.08
N GLN A 180 -23.34 -3.17 6.64
CA GLN A 180 -22.26 -2.27 6.27
C GLN A 180 -20.90 -2.89 6.60
N ALA A 181 -20.76 -3.54 7.75
CA ALA A 181 -19.52 -4.24 8.11
C ALA A 181 -19.18 -5.33 7.09
N TYR A 182 -20.15 -6.14 6.65
CA TYR A 182 -19.91 -7.17 5.63
C TYR A 182 -19.56 -6.60 4.25
N THR A 183 -20.19 -5.50 3.84
CA THR A 183 -19.92 -4.86 2.54
C THR A 183 -18.58 -4.12 2.52
N SER A 184 -18.08 -3.70 3.69
CA SER A 184 -16.76 -3.05 3.83
C SER A 184 -15.59 -4.03 3.80
N ILE A 185 -15.85 -5.35 3.88
CA ILE A 185 -14.80 -6.37 3.76
C ILE A 185 -14.36 -6.48 2.29
N ASP A 186 -13.07 -6.33 2.04
CA ASP A 186 -12.49 -6.59 0.72
C ASP A 186 -12.36 -8.12 0.50
N TRP A 187 -13.46 -8.73 0.12
CA TRP A 187 -13.54 -10.16 -0.17
C TRP A 187 -12.60 -10.57 -1.31
N VAL A 188 -12.36 -9.69 -2.29
CA VAL A 188 -11.47 -9.96 -3.42
C VAL A 188 -10.05 -10.19 -2.91
N THR A 189 -9.54 -9.31 -2.06
CA THR A 189 -8.23 -9.46 -1.43
C THR A 189 -8.14 -10.75 -0.60
N ILE A 190 -9.17 -11.06 0.20
CA ILE A 190 -9.18 -12.27 1.04
C ILE A 190 -9.15 -13.53 0.18
N PHE A 191 -10.04 -13.66 -0.81
CA PHE A 191 -10.10 -14.85 -1.68
C PHE A 191 -8.88 -14.99 -2.58
N LEU A 192 -8.34 -13.86 -3.09
CA LEU A 192 -7.12 -13.90 -3.88
C LEU A 192 -5.94 -14.42 -3.04
N PHE A 193 -5.76 -13.88 -1.85
CA PHE A 193 -4.70 -14.32 -0.95
C PHE A 193 -4.88 -15.79 -0.55
N ALA A 194 -6.08 -16.17 -0.12
CA ALA A 194 -6.40 -17.56 0.23
C ALA A 194 -6.17 -18.53 -0.93
N GLY A 195 -6.51 -18.15 -2.16
CA GLY A 195 -6.30 -18.94 -3.37
C GLY A 195 -4.83 -19.04 -3.80
N MET A 196 -4.06 -17.97 -3.63
CA MET A 196 -2.62 -17.98 -3.93
C MET A 196 -1.80 -18.80 -2.94
N MET A 197 -2.32 -19.00 -1.73
CA MET A 197 -1.64 -19.77 -0.70
C MET A 197 -1.36 -21.24 -1.12
N PRO A 198 -2.33 -22.02 -1.61
CA PRO A 198 -2.08 -23.37 -2.13
C PRO A 198 -1.15 -23.39 -3.35
N VAL A 199 -1.23 -22.36 -4.22
CA VAL A 199 -0.35 -22.24 -5.39
C VAL A 199 1.11 -22.08 -4.95
N ALA A 200 1.39 -21.21 -3.98
CA ALA A 200 2.73 -21.07 -3.42
C ALA A 200 3.25 -22.39 -2.82
N GLY A 201 2.40 -23.12 -2.08
CA GLY A 201 2.76 -24.42 -1.54
C GLY A 201 2.96 -25.51 -2.62
N ALA A 202 2.19 -25.44 -3.72
CA ALA A 202 2.37 -26.34 -4.86
C ALA A 202 3.68 -26.03 -5.62
N MET A 203 4.02 -24.76 -5.79
CA MET A 203 5.29 -24.32 -6.40
C MET A 203 6.51 -24.83 -5.60
N ASP A 204 6.44 -24.77 -4.28
CA ASP A 204 7.51 -25.25 -3.40
C ASP A 204 7.64 -26.80 -3.51
N LYS A 205 6.53 -27.52 -3.38
CA LYS A 205 6.51 -28.99 -3.43
C LYS A 205 6.87 -29.58 -4.80
N SER A 206 6.48 -28.91 -5.89
CA SER A 206 6.75 -29.37 -7.26
C SER A 206 8.14 -28.99 -7.76
N GLY A 207 8.87 -28.14 -7.04
CA GLY A 207 10.11 -27.55 -7.51
C GLY A 207 9.94 -26.48 -8.60
N ALA A 208 8.71 -26.09 -8.94
CA ALA A 208 8.45 -25.07 -9.94
C ALA A 208 9.01 -23.70 -9.51
N GLY A 209 8.95 -23.40 -8.22
CA GLY A 209 9.57 -22.19 -7.66
C GLY A 209 11.08 -22.15 -7.91
N GLN A 210 11.75 -23.29 -7.72
CA GLN A 210 13.19 -23.41 -7.98
C GLN A 210 13.50 -23.27 -9.48
N LEU A 211 12.73 -23.89 -10.36
CA LEU A 211 12.89 -23.75 -11.81
C LEU A 211 12.75 -22.30 -12.29
N ILE A 212 11.78 -21.58 -11.74
CA ILE A 212 11.59 -20.16 -12.04
C ILE A 212 12.80 -19.37 -11.52
N ALA A 213 13.22 -19.62 -10.28
CA ALA A 213 14.40 -18.96 -9.70
C ALA A 213 15.64 -19.21 -10.54
N ASP A 214 15.94 -20.48 -10.89
CA ASP A 214 17.09 -20.87 -11.69
C ASP A 214 17.03 -20.26 -13.10
N SER A 215 15.85 -20.16 -13.71
CA SER A 215 15.65 -19.51 -15.00
C SER A 215 15.95 -18.01 -14.94
N VAL A 216 15.46 -17.33 -13.92
CA VAL A 216 15.74 -15.89 -13.70
C VAL A 216 17.21 -15.68 -13.40
N LEU A 217 17.79 -16.50 -12.50
CA LEU A 217 19.21 -16.43 -12.16
C LEU A 217 20.10 -16.73 -13.39
N GLY A 218 19.72 -17.69 -14.22
CA GLY A 218 20.43 -18.03 -15.46
C GLY A 218 20.48 -16.87 -16.47
N VAL A 219 19.40 -16.08 -16.55
CA VAL A 219 19.37 -14.86 -17.39
C VAL A 219 20.23 -13.75 -16.79
N MET A 220 20.37 -13.73 -15.44
CA MET A 220 21.15 -12.71 -14.72
C MET A 220 22.66 -12.97 -14.74
N GLY A 221 23.11 -14.13 -15.21
CA GLY A 221 24.52 -14.50 -15.31
C GLY A 221 24.99 -15.44 -14.21
N SER A 222 26.31 -15.77 -14.23
CA SER A 222 26.87 -16.82 -13.36
C SER A 222 27.02 -16.41 -11.88
N ASP A 223 26.86 -15.14 -11.53
CA ASP A 223 26.93 -14.64 -10.14
C ASP A 223 25.93 -13.49 -9.95
N PRO A 224 24.63 -13.80 -9.82
CA PRO A 224 23.59 -12.80 -9.75
C PRO A 224 23.67 -12.01 -8.43
N SER A 225 23.89 -10.71 -8.55
CA SER A 225 23.85 -9.82 -7.38
C SER A 225 22.44 -9.75 -6.78
N PRO A 226 22.24 -9.95 -5.47
CA PRO A 226 20.95 -9.76 -4.82
C PRO A 226 20.35 -8.37 -5.03
N TYR A 227 21.19 -7.35 -5.16
CA TYR A 227 20.74 -5.99 -5.51
C TYR A 227 20.06 -5.95 -6.88
N PHE A 228 20.65 -6.60 -7.86
CA PHE A 228 20.11 -6.64 -9.22
C PHE A 228 18.80 -7.43 -9.26
N ALA A 229 18.73 -8.58 -8.59
CA ALA A 229 17.50 -9.37 -8.48
C ALA A 229 16.37 -8.57 -7.83
N THR A 230 16.67 -7.86 -6.74
CA THR A 230 15.70 -7.00 -6.04
C THR A 230 15.23 -5.86 -6.93
N ALA A 231 16.13 -5.24 -7.70
CA ALA A 231 15.79 -4.18 -8.64
C ALA A 231 14.88 -4.69 -9.76
N VAL A 232 15.17 -5.85 -10.34
CA VAL A 232 14.34 -6.46 -11.39
C VAL A 232 12.95 -6.80 -10.85
N LEU A 233 12.85 -7.41 -9.65
CA LEU A 233 11.57 -7.75 -9.05
C LEU A 233 10.78 -6.51 -8.65
N PHE A 234 11.43 -5.45 -8.19
CA PHE A 234 10.80 -4.15 -7.96
C PHE A 234 10.19 -3.61 -9.25
N LEU A 235 10.95 -3.54 -10.33
CA LEU A 235 10.48 -3.03 -11.62
C LEU A 235 9.34 -3.89 -12.18
N LEU A 236 9.45 -5.21 -12.08
CA LEU A 236 8.40 -6.13 -12.51
C LEU A 236 7.12 -5.89 -11.71
N SER A 237 7.20 -5.79 -10.39
CA SER A 237 6.07 -5.48 -9.52
C SER A 237 5.45 -4.11 -9.85
N CYS A 238 6.27 -3.09 -10.07
CA CYS A 238 5.82 -1.78 -10.50
C CYS A 238 5.09 -1.77 -11.85
N VAL A 239 5.59 -2.53 -12.81
CA VAL A 239 4.92 -2.63 -14.13
C VAL A 239 3.59 -3.35 -13.99
N MET A 240 3.58 -4.48 -13.30
CA MET A 240 2.35 -5.28 -13.10
C MET A 240 1.27 -4.47 -12.39
N THR A 241 1.60 -3.76 -11.33
CA THR A 241 0.63 -2.98 -10.54
C THR A 241 0.00 -1.82 -11.31
N GLN A 242 0.55 -1.40 -12.45
CA GLN A 242 -0.09 -0.39 -13.31
C GLN A 242 -1.35 -0.92 -14.02
N PHE A 243 -1.47 -2.24 -14.20
CA PHE A 243 -2.51 -2.88 -15.01
C PHE A 243 -3.37 -3.87 -14.22
N MET A 244 -2.90 -4.28 -13.03
CA MET A 244 -3.62 -5.18 -12.14
C MET A 244 -3.60 -4.62 -10.71
N SER A 245 -4.43 -5.18 -9.81
CA SER A 245 -4.47 -4.68 -8.43
C SER A 245 -3.13 -4.87 -7.71
N ASN A 246 -2.82 -3.94 -6.81
CA ASN A 246 -1.64 -4.00 -5.94
C ASN A 246 -1.56 -5.34 -5.19
N THR A 247 -2.71 -5.82 -4.73
CA THR A 247 -2.91 -7.12 -4.07
C THR A 247 -2.48 -8.28 -4.97
N ALA A 248 -2.96 -8.30 -6.22
CA ALA A 248 -2.65 -9.37 -7.16
C ALA A 248 -1.16 -9.40 -7.53
N SER A 249 -0.56 -8.22 -7.78
CA SER A 249 0.87 -8.11 -8.08
C SER A 249 1.73 -8.67 -6.95
N SER A 250 1.46 -8.28 -5.70
CA SER A 250 2.22 -8.75 -4.54
C SER A 250 1.99 -10.24 -4.27
N ALA A 251 0.74 -10.74 -4.38
CA ALA A 251 0.42 -12.14 -4.15
C ALA A 251 1.10 -13.08 -5.17
N LEU A 252 1.21 -12.64 -6.41
CA LEU A 252 1.89 -13.41 -7.46
C LEU A 252 3.40 -13.42 -7.28
N LEU A 253 4.00 -12.27 -6.97
CA LEU A 253 5.45 -12.13 -6.92
C LEU A 253 6.09 -12.55 -5.59
N ALA A 254 5.36 -12.52 -4.48
CA ALA A 254 5.93 -12.86 -3.18
C ALA A 254 6.53 -14.27 -3.11
N PRO A 255 5.85 -15.35 -3.53
CA PRO A 255 6.45 -16.68 -3.53
C PRO A 255 7.65 -16.81 -4.49
N ILE A 256 7.61 -16.14 -5.65
CA ILE A 256 8.72 -16.08 -6.60
C ILE A 256 9.92 -15.38 -5.97
N GLY A 257 9.69 -14.25 -5.30
CA GLY A 257 10.73 -13.51 -4.59
C GLY A 257 11.41 -14.32 -3.49
N ILE A 258 10.64 -15.12 -2.73
CA ILE A 258 11.19 -16.04 -1.74
C ILE A 258 12.07 -17.11 -2.39
N ALA A 259 11.61 -17.71 -3.49
CA ALA A 259 12.37 -18.75 -4.20
C ALA A 259 13.69 -18.20 -4.76
N ILE A 260 13.67 -17.00 -5.36
CA ILE A 260 14.86 -16.33 -5.88
C ILE A 260 15.84 -15.98 -4.76
N ALA A 261 15.37 -15.40 -3.66
CA ALA A 261 16.21 -15.06 -2.51
C ALA A 261 16.89 -16.31 -1.92
N LYS A 262 16.13 -17.39 -1.70
CA LYS A 262 16.66 -18.68 -1.22
C LYS A 262 17.66 -19.27 -2.21
N GLY A 263 17.40 -19.21 -3.51
CA GLY A 263 18.32 -19.69 -4.56
C GLY A 263 19.67 -18.97 -4.55
N MET A 264 19.70 -17.70 -4.15
CA MET A 264 20.92 -16.91 -3.97
C MET A 264 21.54 -17.07 -2.57
N GLY A 265 20.94 -17.83 -1.66
CA GLY A 265 21.34 -17.89 -0.26
C GLY A 265 21.19 -16.56 0.49
N ALA A 266 20.34 -15.68 -0.02
CA ALA A 266 20.07 -14.36 0.54
C ALA A 266 18.82 -14.38 1.45
N ASP A 267 18.76 -13.43 2.38
CA ASP A 267 17.59 -13.21 3.22
C ASP A 267 16.42 -12.64 2.36
N PRO A 268 15.22 -13.24 2.40
CA PRO A 268 14.09 -12.80 1.60
C PRO A 268 13.48 -11.46 1.99
N HIS A 269 13.77 -10.92 3.18
CA HIS A 269 13.12 -9.69 3.67
C HIS A 269 13.30 -8.51 2.71
N ALA A 270 14.54 -8.25 2.26
CA ALA A 270 14.79 -7.16 1.32
C ALA A 270 14.00 -7.30 0.01
N VAL A 271 13.97 -8.52 -0.54
CA VAL A 271 13.26 -8.83 -1.79
C VAL A 271 11.75 -8.66 -1.61
N LEU A 272 11.19 -9.18 -0.53
CA LEU A 272 9.75 -9.08 -0.25
C LEU A 272 9.32 -7.65 0.07
N MET A 273 10.14 -6.90 0.82
CA MET A 273 9.91 -5.49 1.05
C MET A 273 9.87 -4.72 -0.27
N ALA A 274 10.81 -4.99 -1.18
CA ALA A 274 10.85 -4.36 -2.49
C ALA A 274 9.60 -4.68 -3.33
N ILE A 275 9.14 -5.93 -3.34
CA ILE A 275 7.91 -6.34 -4.03
C ILE A 275 6.68 -5.63 -3.46
N GLY A 276 6.52 -5.60 -2.14
CA GLY A 276 5.38 -4.96 -1.47
C GLY A 276 5.31 -3.45 -1.70
N VAL A 277 6.45 -2.78 -1.58
CA VAL A 277 6.60 -1.35 -1.86
C VAL A 277 6.27 -1.06 -3.33
N ALA A 278 6.87 -1.80 -4.25
CA ALA A 278 6.67 -1.62 -5.68
C ALA A 278 5.22 -1.85 -6.11
N ALA A 279 4.55 -2.86 -5.55
CA ALA A 279 3.14 -3.11 -5.79
C ALA A 279 2.24 -1.94 -5.36
N SER A 280 2.68 -1.14 -4.39
CA SER A 280 1.97 0.06 -3.94
C SER A 280 2.30 1.32 -4.77
N CYS A 281 3.29 1.27 -5.68
CA CYS A 281 3.70 2.37 -6.54
C CYS A 281 2.90 2.44 -7.86
N ALA A 282 1.58 2.31 -7.81
CA ALA A 282 0.68 2.33 -8.96
C ALA A 282 0.34 3.78 -9.39
N PHE A 283 1.34 4.61 -9.69
CA PHE A 283 1.15 6.03 -9.99
C PHE A 283 1.04 6.36 -11.47
N GLY A 284 1.51 5.46 -12.35
CA GLY A 284 1.61 5.72 -13.79
C GLY A 284 0.31 5.59 -14.57
N THR A 285 -0.77 5.05 -13.95
CA THR A 285 -2.06 4.87 -14.61
C THR A 285 -3.23 5.26 -13.70
N PRO A 286 -4.37 5.67 -14.28
CA PRO A 286 -5.58 5.97 -13.49
C PRO A 286 -6.25 4.73 -12.91
N VAL A 287 -5.98 3.54 -13.47
CA VAL A 287 -6.66 2.28 -13.13
C VAL A 287 -5.84 1.39 -12.19
N GLY A 288 -4.57 1.72 -11.95
CA GLY A 288 -3.67 0.90 -11.14
C GLY A 288 -4.09 0.80 -9.67
N THR A 289 -4.77 1.83 -9.14
CA THR A 289 -5.23 1.85 -7.75
C THR A 289 -6.49 2.69 -7.61
N PRO A 290 -7.45 2.31 -6.73
CA PRO A 290 -8.71 3.03 -6.55
C PRO A 290 -8.58 4.54 -6.24
N PRO A 291 -7.64 5.03 -5.41
CA PRO A 291 -7.44 6.46 -5.23
C PRO A 291 -7.22 7.24 -6.52
N ASN A 292 -6.47 6.68 -7.48
CA ASN A 292 -6.25 7.31 -8.77
C ASN A 292 -7.54 7.41 -9.59
N THR A 293 -8.32 6.33 -9.60
CA THR A 293 -9.62 6.29 -10.30
C THR A 293 -10.59 7.31 -9.69
N LEU A 294 -10.62 7.42 -8.36
CA LEU A 294 -11.50 8.30 -7.63
C LEU A 294 -11.28 9.78 -7.99
N VAL A 295 -10.03 10.20 -8.17
CA VAL A 295 -9.71 11.59 -8.51
C VAL A 295 -9.70 11.86 -10.02
N LEU A 296 -9.88 10.83 -10.85
CA LEU A 296 -9.82 10.94 -12.32
C LEU A 296 -10.89 11.89 -12.88
N GLY A 297 -12.16 11.64 -12.55
CA GLY A 297 -13.30 12.46 -12.96
C GLY A 297 -13.24 13.87 -12.39
N PRO A 298 -13.24 14.03 -11.05
CA PRO A 298 -13.17 15.33 -10.39
C PRO A 298 -11.96 16.17 -10.80
N GLY A 299 -10.82 15.55 -11.05
CA GLY A 299 -9.61 16.23 -11.53
C GLY A 299 -9.58 16.50 -13.02
N GLN A 300 -10.54 15.97 -13.79
CA GLN A 300 -10.60 16.02 -15.26
C GLN A 300 -9.28 15.54 -15.91
N TYR A 301 -8.65 14.52 -15.31
CA TYR A 301 -7.38 13.99 -15.80
C TYR A 301 -7.57 13.10 -17.02
N LYS A 302 -6.56 13.10 -17.88
CA LYS A 302 -6.39 12.12 -18.95
C LYS A 302 -5.38 11.07 -18.54
N PHE A 303 -5.44 9.91 -19.17
CA PHE A 303 -4.47 8.82 -18.94
C PHE A 303 -3.01 9.32 -18.99
N MET A 304 -2.69 10.18 -19.96
CA MET A 304 -1.35 10.71 -20.15
C MET A 304 -0.88 11.63 -19.01
N ASP A 305 -1.78 12.22 -18.24
CA ASP A 305 -1.41 13.06 -17.09
C ASP A 305 -0.84 12.20 -15.97
N TYR A 306 -1.40 10.98 -15.76
CA TYR A 306 -0.82 9.99 -14.85
C TYR A 306 0.54 9.50 -15.32
N VAL A 307 0.69 9.20 -16.61
CA VAL A 307 1.99 8.79 -17.17
C VAL A 307 3.05 9.87 -16.93
N LYS A 308 2.72 11.13 -17.24
CA LYS A 308 3.68 12.25 -17.11
C LYS A 308 4.09 12.55 -15.66
N ALA A 309 3.15 12.48 -14.72
CA ALA A 309 3.43 12.76 -13.32
C ALA A 309 3.87 11.51 -12.55
N GLY A 310 3.26 10.37 -12.82
CA GLY A 310 3.42 9.14 -12.07
C GLY A 310 4.68 8.35 -12.45
N VAL A 311 5.02 8.23 -13.76
CA VAL A 311 6.22 7.47 -14.15
C VAL A 311 7.50 8.08 -13.58
N PRO A 312 7.73 9.39 -13.62
CA PRO A 312 8.89 9.98 -12.94
C PRO A 312 8.88 9.76 -11.43
N LEU A 313 7.69 9.77 -10.81
CA LEU A 313 7.56 9.46 -9.37
C LEU A 313 7.94 8.00 -9.08
N VAL A 314 7.51 7.05 -9.93
CA VAL A 314 7.91 5.63 -9.82
C VAL A 314 9.43 5.49 -9.87
N VAL A 315 10.11 6.25 -10.75
CA VAL A 315 11.58 6.26 -10.81
C VAL A 315 12.18 6.77 -9.49
N VAL A 316 11.63 7.83 -8.91
CA VAL A 316 12.08 8.32 -7.59
C VAL A 316 11.87 7.26 -6.52
N CYS A 317 10.70 6.62 -6.49
CA CYS A 317 10.42 5.54 -5.53
C CYS A 317 11.37 4.35 -5.72
N PHE A 318 11.67 3.97 -6.96
CA PHE A 318 12.65 2.94 -7.27
C PHE A 318 14.04 3.26 -6.71
N ILE A 319 14.56 4.46 -6.99
CA ILE A 319 15.89 4.89 -6.52
C ILE A 319 15.94 4.87 -4.99
N VAL A 320 14.96 5.47 -4.32
CA VAL A 320 14.90 5.51 -2.85
C VAL A 320 14.83 4.10 -2.27
N SER A 321 14.02 3.21 -2.87
CA SER A 321 13.85 1.84 -2.38
C SER A 321 15.12 1.01 -2.54
N ILE A 322 15.78 1.05 -3.70
CA ILE A 322 17.01 0.29 -3.95
C ILE A 322 18.18 0.77 -3.07
N LEU A 323 18.17 2.03 -2.65
CA LEU A 323 19.17 2.55 -1.73
C LEU A 323 18.88 2.15 -0.27
N ILE A 324 17.63 2.29 0.18
CA ILE A 324 17.29 2.15 1.60
C ILE A 324 17.02 0.69 1.99
N ILE A 325 16.30 -0.08 1.16
CA ILE A 325 15.90 -1.44 1.52
C ILE A 325 17.09 -2.32 1.91
N PRO A 326 18.19 -2.40 1.14
CA PRO A 326 19.33 -3.24 1.50
C PRO A 326 20.12 -2.72 2.70
N MET A 327 19.98 -1.44 3.06
CA MET A 327 20.62 -0.86 4.25
C MET A 327 19.88 -1.27 5.53
N VAL A 328 18.56 -1.39 5.45
CA VAL A 328 17.71 -1.77 6.60
C VAL A 328 17.59 -3.30 6.71
N TRP A 329 17.43 -3.98 5.59
CA TRP A 329 17.32 -5.43 5.48
C TRP A 329 18.51 -5.97 4.65
N PRO A 330 19.65 -6.25 5.28
CA PRO A 330 20.83 -6.77 4.57
C PRO A 330 20.54 -8.15 4.00
N PHE A 331 21.01 -8.41 2.78
CA PHE A 331 20.81 -9.69 2.10
C PHE A 331 21.49 -10.87 2.80
N PHE A 332 22.53 -10.61 3.58
CA PHE A 332 23.31 -11.60 4.32
C PHE A 332 23.50 -11.13 5.76
N PRO A 333 22.46 -11.23 6.60
CA PRO A 333 22.56 -10.84 8.00
C PRO A 333 23.57 -11.75 8.72
N GLY A 334 24.60 -11.14 9.32
CA GLY A 334 25.64 -11.88 10.07
C GLY A 334 26.91 -12.23 9.28
N LYS A 335 27.05 -11.70 8.06
CA LYS A 335 28.35 -11.73 7.32
C LYS A 335 29.02 -10.38 7.36
#